data_9b2c5dd2f2f32397f3fdc4e2cdffec2a
#
_entry.id   9b2c5dd2f2f32397f3fdc4e2cdffec2a
#
_cell.length_a   1.000
_cell.length_b   1.000
_cell.length_c   1.000
_cell.angle_alpha   90.00
_cell.angle_beta   90.00
_cell.angle_gamma   90.00
#
_symmetry.space_group_name_H-M   'P 1'
#
loop_
_entity.id
_entity.type
_entity.pdbx_description
1 polymer ?
#
loop_
_entity_poly.entity_id
_entity_poly.type
_entity_poly.pdbx_seq_one_letter_code
_entity_poly.pdbx_strand_id
1 'polypeptide(L)'
;MSGRKIDMANSYDEKKRVINCESAAKCGSCAYAGMKYDNELKVKQNYIDKLFKGVCPVDEITGMYRPVYYRNKVHAVVGEDKNGNIITGTYEQNSHVIVPVSECLLEDSQCSRIIATLRELFKSFKYKPYKEDKGTGFIRHILLRKGFSTKEIMLVLVTSEVAFPSKTHFLKALKEKHPEINTIVQNVNSY
;
A
#
# COMPACT_ATOMS: atom_id res chain seq x y z
N MET A 1 -19.05 29.39 4.50
CA MET A 1 -18.48 28.32 3.67
C MET A 1 -17.00 28.24 3.95
N SER A 2 -16.60 27.39 4.91
CA SER A 2 -15.21 27.21 5.29
C SER A 2 -14.63 26.10 4.42
N GLY A 3 -13.78 26.46 3.44
CA GLY A 3 -13.02 25.51 2.66
C GLY A 3 -12.05 24.77 3.56
N ARG A 4 -12.28 23.47 3.81
CA ARG A 4 -11.27 22.61 4.41
C ARG A 4 -10.05 22.61 3.49
N LYS A 5 -8.92 23.17 3.98
CA LYS A 5 -7.60 22.88 3.43
C LYS A 5 -7.43 21.36 3.53
N ILE A 6 -7.40 20.70 2.41
CA ILE A 6 -6.91 19.32 2.32
C ILE A 6 -5.40 19.46 2.54
N ASP A 7 -4.93 19.14 3.74
CA ASP A 7 -3.51 18.95 3.99
C ASP A 7 -3.04 17.82 3.09
N MET A 8 -2.37 18.18 2.01
CA MET A 8 -1.74 17.23 1.10
C MET A 8 -0.43 16.77 1.73
N ALA A 9 -0.53 15.83 2.67
CA ALA A 9 0.60 15.20 3.32
C ALA A 9 1.56 14.51 2.33
N ASN A 10 1.04 14.10 1.16
CA ASN A 10 1.81 13.46 0.10
C ASN A 10 1.53 14.17 -1.23
N SER A 11 2.58 14.52 -1.98
CA SER A 11 2.46 15.19 -3.26
C SER A 11 3.53 14.78 -4.26
N TYR A 12 3.18 14.83 -5.55
CA TYR A 12 4.13 14.70 -6.65
C TYR A 12 4.25 16.04 -7.37
N ASP A 13 5.45 16.61 -7.33
CA ASP A 13 5.76 17.82 -8.11
C ASP A 13 6.11 17.41 -9.55
N GLU A 14 5.17 17.59 -10.47
CA GLU A 14 5.33 17.20 -11.88
C GLU A 14 6.43 17.98 -12.60
N LYS A 15 6.65 19.28 -12.26
CA LYS A 15 7.68 20.09 -12.88
C LYS A 15 9.09 19.67 -12.47
N LYS A 16 9.25 19.36 -11.20
CA LYS A 16 10.53 18.89 -10.63
C LYS A 16 10.67 17.38 -10.68
N ARG A 17 9.58 16.66 -10.94
CA ARG A 17 9.49 15.19 -10.89
C ARG A 17 9.99 14.65 -9.54
N VAL A 18 9.42 15.17 -8.45
CA VAL A 18 9.78 14.82 -7.08
C VAL A 18 8.57 14.26 -6.34
N ILE A 19 8.76 13.14 -5.65
CA ILE A 19 7.78 12.58 -4.71
C ILE A 19 8.08 13.13 -3.31
N ASN A 20 7.13 13.89 -2.75
CA ASN A 20 7.16 14.32 -1.36
C ASN A 20 6.21 13.43 -0.56
N CYS A 21 6.72 12.73 0.43
CA CYS A 21 5.96 11.83 1.29
C CYS A 21 6.44 11.97 2.74
N GLU A 22 5.54 12.38 3.61
CA GLU A 22 5.84 12.57 5.04
C GLU A 22 6.24 11.26 5.74
N SER A 23 5.70 10.14 5.27
CA SER A 23 6.01 8.82 5.84
C SER A 23 7.29 8.20 5.29
N ALA A 24 7.96 8.81 4.29
CA ALA A 24 9.07 8.17 3.58
C ALA A 24 10.21 7.73 4.50
N ALA A 25 10.57 8.57 5.48
CA ALA A 25 11.67 8.29 6.41
C ALA A 25 11.40 7.08 7.34
N LYS A 26 10.13 6.81 7.65
CA LYS A 26 9.72 5.69 8.53
C LYS A 26 9.30 4.45 7.74
N CYS A 27 8.56 4.65 6.67
CA CYS A 27 8.02 3.58 5.84
C CYS A 27 9.11 2.77 5.12
N GLY A 28 10.25 3.39 4.79
CA GLY A 28 11.37 2.71 4.11
C GLY A 28 11.09 2.21 2.68
N SER A 29 9.88 2.39 2.17
CA SER A 29 9.50 1.87 0.84
C SER A 29 9.99 2.72 -0.33
N CYS A 30 10.46 3.95 -0.06
CA CYS A 30 10.86 4.94 -1.06
C CYS A 30 12.28 5.44 -0.78
N ALA A 31 13.29 4.69 -1.19
CA ALA A 31 14.70 5.04 -0.99
C ALA A 31 15.11 6.40 -1.60
N TYR A 32 14.35 6.88 -2.60
CA TYR A 32 14.65 8.11 -3.33
C TYR A 32 13.57 9.20 -3.14
N ALA A 33 12.71 9.09 -2.12
CA ALA A 33 11.75 10.15 -1.82
C ALA A 33 12.46 11.48 -1.56
N GLY A 34 11.93 12.57 -2.12
CA GLY A 34 12.55 13.89 -2.07
C GLY A 34 13.64 14.14 -3.12
N MET A 35 14.10 13.12 -3.82
CA MET A 35 15.05 13.27 -4.94
C MET A 35 14.32 13.53 -6.25
N LYS A 36 14.92 14.35 -7.13
CA LYS A 36 14.44 14.48 -8.50
C LYS A 36 14.58 13.15 -9.23
N TYR A 37 13.54 12.74 -9.95
CA TYR A 37 13.53 11.44 -10.61
C TYR A 37 14.69 11.26 -11.62
N ASP A 38 15.07 12.32 -12.32
CA ASP A 38 16.21 12.26 -13.25
C ASP A 38 17.55 12.00 -12.51
N ASN A 39 17.67 12.47 -11.27
CA ASN A 39 18.85 12.15 -10.43
C ASN A 39 18.78 10.71 -9.90
N GLU A 40 17.59 10.22 -9.57
CA GLU A 40 17.35 8.81 -9.22
C GLU A 40 17.80 7.89 -10.37
N LEU A 41 17.43 8.20 -11.61
CA LEU A 41 17.85 7.44 -12.79
C LEU A 41 19.37 7.43 -12.93
N LYS A 42 20.03 8.59 -12.76
CA LYS A 42 21.50 8.69 -12.80
C LYS A 42 22.18 7.85 -11.72
N VAL A 43 21.64 7.87 -10.48
CA VAL A 43 22.17 7.06 -9.40
C VAL A 43 22.06 5.57 -9.72
N LYS A 44 20.92 5.15 -10.24
CA LYS A 44 20.68 3.75 -10.66
C LYS A 44 21.59 3.34 -11.81
N GLN A 45 21.71 4.17 -12.84
CA GLN A 45 22.62 3.93 -13.97
C GLN A 45 24.05 3.74 -13.49
N ASN A 46 24.57 4.73 -12.74
CA ASN A 46 25.93 4.68 -12.22
C ASN A 46 26.20 3.44 -11.34
N TYR A 47 25.20 2.97 -10.60
CA TYR A 47 25.35 1.76 -9.80
C TYR A 47 25.53 0.52 -10.70
N ILE A 48 24.69 0.37 -11.73
CA ILE A 48 24.76 -0.75 -12.66
C ILE A 48 26.03 -0.70 -13.52
N ASP A 49 26.41 0.48 -14.01
CA ASP A 49 27.66 0.68 -14.77
C ASP A 49 28.89 0.23 -13.97
N LYS A 50 28.94 0.55 -12.67
CA LYS A 50 30.01 0.10 -11.78
C LYS A 50 30.00 -1.41 -11.58
N LEU A 51 28.80 -1.99 -11.39
CA LEU A 51 28.64 -3.41 -11.12
C LEU A 51 29.10 -4.27 -12.31
N PHE A 52 28.77 -3.81 -13.54
CA PHE A 52 29.09 -4.52 -14.78
C PHE A 52 30.39 -4.09 -15.43
N LYS A 53 31.17 -3.20 -14.77
CA LYS A 53 32.45 -2.72 -15.32
C LYS A 53 33.41 -3.87 -15.60
N GLY A 54 33.84 -4.01 -16.87
CA GLY A 54 34.71 -5.08 -17.30
C GLY A 54 34.01 -6.43 -17.59
N VAL A 55 32.70 -6.50 -17.45
CA VAL A 55 31.89 -7.70 -17.75
C VAL A 55 31.16 -7.53 -19.09
N CYS A 56 30.36 -6.48 -19.24
CA CYS A 56 29.63 -6.17 -20.47
C CYS A 56 29.26 -4.69 -20.54
N PRO A 57 28.95 -4.16 -21.73
CA PRO A 57 28.34 -2.83 -21.85
C PRO A 57 26.94 -2.82 -21.22
N VAL A 58 26.55 -1.66 -20.69
CA VAL A 58 25.23 -1.43 -20.11
C VAL A 58 24.53 -0.38 -20.94
N ASP A 59 23.29 -0.68 -21.34
CA ASP A 59 22.45 0.28 -22.05
C ASP A 59 21.94 1.38 -21.12
N GLU A 60 21.50 2.50 -21.69
CA GLU A 60 20.91 3.60 -20.94
C GLU A 60 19.62 3.18 -20.25
N ILE A 61 19.46 3.58 -18.98
CA ILE A 61 18.26 3.27 -18.19
C ILE A 61 17.01 3.91 -18.79
N THR A 62 15.99 3.09 -18.99
CA THR A 62 14.68 3.56 -19.42
C THR A 62 13.86 4.04 -18.24
N GLY A 63 13.57 5.34 -18.19
CA GLY A 63 12.76 5.95 -17.14
C GLY A 63 11.26 5.94 -17.46
N MET A 64 10.44 6.01 -16.40
CA MET A 64 8.99 6.22 -16.54
C MET A 64 8.69 7.67 -16.90
N TYR A 65 7.67 7.91 -17.73
CA TYR A 65 7.15 9.25 -17.96
C TYR A 65 6.63 9.88 -16.66
N ARG A 66 5.84 9.13 -15.88
CA ARG A 66 5.26 9.54 -14.59
C ARG A 66 5.50 8.46 -13.53
N PRO A 67 6.49 8.63 -12.63
CA PRO A 67 6.91 7.59 -11.68
C PRO A 67 6.04 7.54 -10.41
N VAL A 68 4.71 7.64 -10.57
CA VAL A 68 3.73 7.52 -9.50
C VAL A 68 2.59 6.59 -9.90
N TYR A 69 1.93 5.99 -8.92
CA TYR A 69 0.77 5.10 -9.07
C TYR A 69 1.03 3.85 -9.94
N TYR A 70 2.26 3.39 -10.02
CA TYR A 70 2.66 2.27 -10.86
C TYR A 70 2.61 0.90 -10.16
N ARG A 71 2.56 0.87 -8.82
CA ARG A 71 2.48 -0.39 -8.09
C ARG A 71 1.08 -0.97 -8.17
N ASN A 72 0.96 -2.08 -8.87
CA ASN A 72 -0.28 -2.82 -9.05
C ASN A 72 -0.44 -4.00 -8.07
N LYS A 73 0.58 -4.26 -7.25
CA LYS A 73 0.53 -5.16 -6.08
C LYS A 73 0.72 -4.32 -4.83
N VAL A 74 -0.32 -4.28 -3.99
CA VAL A 74 -0.35 -3.52 -2.75
C VAL A 74 -0.52 -4.49 -1.59
N HIS A 75 0.28 -4.32 -0.55
CA HIS A 75 0.21 -5.11 0.67
C HIS A 75 0.16 -4.16 1.86
N ALA A 76 -0.94 -4.19 2.61
CA ALA A 76 -1.12 -3.38 3.80
C ALA A 76 -1.27 -4.26 5.04
N VAL A 77 -0.55 -3.90 6.09
CA VAL A 77 -0.74 -4.43 7.44
C VAL A 77 -1.94 -3.76 8.06
N VAL A 78 -2.75 -4.50 8.82
CA VAL A 78 -3.89 -3.96 9.56
C VAL A 78 -3.55 -3.95 11.05
N GLY A 79 -3.70 -2.80 11.69
CA GLY A 79 -3.43 -2.64 13.11
C GLY A 79 -4.34 -1.63 13.79
N GLU A 80 -4.01 -1.28 15.01
CA GLU A 80 -4.70 -0.24 15.80
C GLU A 80 -3.73 0.86 16.21
N ASP A 81 -4.20 2.09 16.19
CA ASP A 81 -3.48 3.21 16.80
C ASP A 81 -3.64 3.21 18.33
N LYS A 82 -2.99 4.18 19.00
CA LYS A 82 -3.08 4.33 20.46
C LYS A 82 -4.50 4.60 20.99
N ASN A 83 -5.39 5.05 20.12
CA ASN A 83 -6.79 5.36 20.43
C ASN A 83 -7.74 4.18 20.10
N GLY A 84 -7.20 3.06 19.62
CA GLY A 84 -7.99 1.89 19.19
C GLY A 84 -8.65 2.05 17.82
N ASN A 85 -8.26 3.03 17.01
CA ASN A 85 -8.75 3.14 15.65
C ASN A 85 -7.98 2.17 14.74
N ILE A 86 -8.71 1.57 13.80
CA ILE A 86 -8.10 0.70 12.80
C ILE A 86 -7.25 1.54 11.85
N ILE A 87 -5.98 1.18 11.74
CA ILE A 87 -5.02 1.74 10.81
C ILE A 87 -4.57 0.69 9.81
N THR A 88 -4.15 1.15 8.63
CA THR A 88 -3.47 0.32 7.62
C THR A 88 -2.20 1.01 7.19
N GLY A 89 -1.18 0.23 6.91
CA GLY A 89 0.10 0.79 6.48
C GLY A 89 1.14 -0.28 6.23
N THR A 90 2.38 0.06 6.45
CA THR A 90 3.52 -0.84 6.35
C THR A 90 4.29 -0.85 7.66
N TYR A 91 5.10 -1.86 7.89
CA TYR A 91 6.01 -1.84 9.04
C TYR A 91 7.13 -0.81 8.84
N GLU A 92 7.47 -0.11 9.90
CA GLU A 92 8.69 0.67 9.98
C GLU A 92 9.90 -0.25 9.77
N GLN A 93 10.92 0.24 9.12
CA GLN A 93 12.11 -0.56 8.80
C GLN A 93 12.71 -1.18 10.06
N ASN A 94 12.95 -2.50 10.03
CA ASN A 94 13.47 -3.31 11.13
C ASN A 94 12.60 -3.27 12.41
N SER A 95 11.30 -3.05 12.29
CA SER A 95 10.38 -3.07 13.42
C SER A 95 9.02 -3.68 13.05
N HIS A 96 8.19 -3.94 14.06
CA HIS A 96 6.79 -4.30 13.89
C HIS A 96 5.83 -3.12 14.15
N VAL A 97 6.37 -1.92 14.24
CA VAL A 97 5.56 -0.70 14.38
C VAL A 97 4.92 -0.38 13.03
N ILE A 98 3.62 -0.22 13.00
CA ILE A 98 2.90 0.12 11.77
C ILE A 98 3.00 1.63 11.55
N VAL A 99 3.57 2.02 10.42
CA VAL A 99 3.52 3.39 9.89
C VAL A 99 2.21 3.53 9.14
N PRO A 100 1.26 4.34 9.64
CA PRO A 100 -0.01 4.53 8.95
C PRO A 100 0.19 5.17 7.58
N VAL A 101 -0.44 4.61 6.57
CA VAL A 101 -0.45 5.15 5.21
C VAL A 101 -1.89 5.32 4.78
N SER A 102 -2.31 6.57 4.62
CA SER A 102 -3.65 6.89 4.11
C SER A 102 -3.71 6.83 2.59
N GLU A 103 -2.68 7.33 1.94
CA GLU A 103 -2.49 7.32 0.50
C GLU A 103 -0.99 7.17 0.19
N CYS A 104 -0.65 6.25 -0.69
CA CYS A 104 0.71 6.04 -1.17
C CYS A 104 0.80 6.46 -2.64
N LEU A 105 1.70 7.39 -2.95
CA LEU A 105 1.91 7.86 -4.32
C LEU A 105 2.50 6.82 -5.27
N LEU A 106 3.02 5.71 -4.76
CA LEU A 106 3.52 4.61 -5.59
C LEU A 106 2.43 3.60 -5.94
N GLU A 107 1.42 3.44 -5.07
CA GLU A 107 0.36 2.44 -5.21
C GLU A 107 -0.72 2.92 -6.18
N ASP A 108 -1.31 2.00 -6.92
CA ASP A 108 -2.48 2.29 -7.74
C ASP A 108 -3.58 2.93 -6.87
N SER A 109 -4.07 4.09 -7.29
CA SER A 109 -5.02 4.89 -6.50
C SER A 109 -6.34 4.17 -6.22
N GLN A 110 -6.75 3.22 -7.07
CA GLN A 110 -7.93 2.39 -6.86
C GLN A 110 -7.71 1.41 -5.70
N CYS A 111 -6.50 0.83 -5.59
CA CYS A 111 -6.12 -0.02 -4.46
C CYS A 111 -6.17 0.78 -3.13
N SER A 112 -5.65 2.00 -3.11
CA SER A 112 -5.69 2.85 -1.92
C SER A 112 -7.13 3.17 -1.49
N ARG A 113 -8.05 3.43 -2.44
CA ARG A 113 -9.49 3.64 -2.14
C ARG A 113 -10.15 2.38 -1.57
N ILE A 114 -9.85 1.21 -2.10
CA ILE A 114 -10.36 -0.07 -1.57
C ILE A 114 -9.87 -0.29 -0.14
N ILE A 115 -8.60 -0.02 0.15
CA ILE A 115 -8.04 -0.14 1.51
C ILE A 115 -8.75 0.82 2.48
N ALA A 116 -9.01 2.06 2.06
CA ALA A 116 -9.75 3.02 2.88
C ALA A 116 -11.15 2.51 3.22
N THR A 117 -11.89 1.98 2.24
CA THR A 117 -13.21 1.37 2.45
C THR A 117 -13.13 0.14 3.36
N LEU A 118 -12.11 -0.69 3.21
CA LEU A 118 -11.93 -1.87 4.08
C LEU A 118 -11.73 -1.47 5.54
N ARG A 119 -10.97 -0.39 5.85
CA ARG A 119 -10.85 0.12 7.23
C ARG A 119 -12.20 0.49 7.83
N GLU A 120 -13.05 1.19 7.06
CA GLU A 120 -14.40 1.55 7.50
C GLU A 120 -15.27 0.32 7.74
N LEU A 121 -15.24 -0.65 6.82
CA LEU A 121 -15.98 -1.90 6.94
C LEU A 121 -15.48 -2.73 8.13
N PHE A 122 -14.18 -2.86 8.34
CA PHE A 122 -13.65 -3.58 9.51
C PHE A 122 -14.14 -2.97 10.82
N LYS A 123 -14.18 -1.63 10.90
CA LYS A 123 -14.76 -0.94 12.06
C LYS A 123 -16.25 -1.22 12.20
N SER A 124 -17.02 -1.13 11.13
CA SER A 124 -18.47 -1.36 11.11
C SER A 124 -18.85 -2.79 11.50
N PHE A 125 -18.11 -3.78 11.01
CA PHE A 125 -18.29 -5.20 11.30
C PHE A 125 -17.59 -5.64 12.61
N LYS A 126 -16.94 -4.71 13.31
CA LYS A 126 -16.21 -4.95 14.58
C LYS A 126 -15.09 -5.99 14.44
N TYR A 127 -14.47 -6.10 13.26
CA TYR A 127 -13.31 -6.96 13.09
C TYR A 127 -12.11 -6.35 13.81
N LYS A 128 -11.47 -7.17 14.63
CA LYS A 128 -10.30 -6.73 15.40
C LYS A 128 -9.02 -7.01 14.61
N PRO A 129 -8.12 -6.04 14.49
CA PRO A 129 -6.77 -6.31 14.00
C PRO A 129 -6.08 -7.37 14.84
N TYR A 130 -5.32 -8.24 14.17
CA TYR A 130 -4.56 -9.27 14.85
C TYR A 130 -3.35 -8.65 15.58
N LYS A 131 -3.16 -9.06 16.82
CA LYS A 131 -2.03 -8.65 17.67
C LYS A 131 -1.08 -9.82 17.82
N GLU A 132 0.07 -9.74 17.15
CA GLU A 132 1.07 -10.82 17.10
C GLU A 132 1.58 -11.18 18.51
N ASP A 133 1.77 -10.17 19.38
CA ASP A 133 2.24 -10.33 20.76
C ASP A 133 1.25 -11.07 21.67
N LYS A 134 -0.06 -11.01 21.31
CA LYS A 134 -1.16 -11.60 22.12
C LYS A 134 -1.80 -12.81 21.47
N GLY A 135 -1.50 -13.08 20.20
CA GLY A 135 -2.15 -14.13 19.43
C GLY A 135 -3.68 -13.94 19.30
N THR A 136 -4.17 -12.69 19.32
CA THR A 136 -5.60 -12.38 19.32
C THR A 136 -5.98 -11.36 18.26
N GLY A 137 -7.20 -11.46 17.75
CA GLY A 137 -7.72 -10.62 16.67
C GLY A 137 -8.00 -11.45 15.43
N PHE A 138 -8.61 -10.86 14.43
CA PHE A 138 -9.13 -11.57 13.25
C PHE A 138 -8.38 -11.19 11.96
N ILE A 139 -8.27 -9.89 11.67
CA ILE A 139 -7.73 -9.43 10.40
C ILE A 139 -6.26 -9.05 10.54
N ARG A 140 -5.40 -9.60 9.66
CA ARG A 140 -3.94 -9.40 9.70
C ARG A 140 -3.47 -8.48 8.59
N HIS A 141 -3.76 -8.85 7.33
CA HIS A 141 -3.27 -8.14 6.17
C HIS A 141 -4.32 -8.01 5.08
N ILE A 142 -4.13 -7.01 4.23
CA ILE A 142 -4.84 -6.81 2.98
C ILE A 142 -3.81 -6.91 1.86
N LEU A 143 -4.07 -7.73 0.86
CA LEU A 143 -3.28 -7.76 -0.37
C LEU A 143 -4.21 -7.51 -1.54
N LEU A 144 -3.84 -6.54 -2.36
CA LEU A 144 -4.53 -6.22 -3.61
C LEU A 144 -3.59 -6.47 -4.80
N ARG A 145 -4.13 -7.04 -5.84
CA ARG A 145 -3.47 -7.14 -7.14
C ARG A 145 -4.41 -6.65 -8.22
N LYS A 146 -3.92 -5.74 -9.05
CA LYS A 146 -4.65 -5.21 -10.19
C LYS A 146 -3.94 -5.63 -11.48
N GLY A 147 -4.66 -6.27 -12.38
CA GLY A 147 -4.17 -6.58 -13.71
C GLY A 147 -3.93 -5.29 -14.51
N PHE A 148 -2.71 -5.11 -15.04
CA PHE A 148 -2.42 -3.88 -15.78
C PHE A 148 -3.24 -3.77 -17.07
N SER A 149 -3.37 -4.87 -17.82
CA SER A 149 -4.11 -4.91 -19.08
C SER A 149 -5.60 -5.17 -18.85
N THR A 150 -5.96 -6.17 -18.04
CA THR A 150 -7.35 -6.59 -17.81
C THR A 150 -8.12 -5.64 -16.88
N LYS A 151 -7.41 -4.85 -16.06
CA LYS A 151 -7.97 -4.00 -14.98
C LYS A 151 -8.68 -4.77 -13.88
N GLU A 152 -8.68 -6.08 -13.91
CA GLU A 152 -9.26 -6.94 -12.87
C GLU A 152 -8.53 -6.76 -11.54
N ILE A 153 -9.29 -6.79 -10.46
CA ILE A 153 -8.76 -6.64 -9.10
C ILE A 153 -9.03 -7.90 -8.31
N MET A 154 -7.95 -8.46 -7.75
CA MET A 154 -7.99 -9.51 -6.74
C MET A 154 -7.71 -8.90 -5.38
N LEU A 155 -8.59 -9.15 -4.42
CA LEU A 155 -8.43 -8.84 -3.01
C LEU A 155 -8.14 -10.13 -2.23
N VAL A 156 -7.09 -10.14 -1.43
CA VAL A 156 -6.84 -11.19 -0.44
C VAL A 156 -6.93 -10.59 0.95
N LEU A 157 -7.78 -11.15 1.79
CA LEU A 157 -7.88 -10.84 3.21
C LEU A 157 -7.18 -11.94 4.00
N VAL A 158 -6.11 -11.56 4.70
CA VAL A 158 -5.40 -12.49 5.58
C VAL A 158 -6.04 -12.44 6.95
N THR A 159 -6.55 -13.59 7.41
CA THR A 159 -7.25 -13.75 8.69
C THR A 159 -6.54 -14.77 9.57
N SER A 160 -6.71 -14.65 10.89
CA SER A 160 -6.13 -15.58 11.86
C SER A 160 -6.88 -16.92 11.92
N GLU A 161 -8.13 -16.97 11.49
CA GLU A 161 -9.00 -18.13 11.61
C GLU A 161 -9.87 -18.33 10.36
N VAL A 162 -10.36 -19.55 10.19
CA VAL A 162 -11.22 -19.96 9.06
C VAL A 162 -12.60 -19.30 9.14
N ALA A 163 -13.14 -19.19 10.35
CA ALA A 163 -14.46 -18.60 10.57
C ALA A 163 -14.43 -17.10 10.20
N PHE A 164 -15.27 -16.70 9.26
CA PHE A 164 -15.37 -15.30 8.82
C PHE A 164 -16.71 -14.74 9.32
N PRO A 165 -16.72 -13.98 10.42
CA PRO A 165 -17.94 -13.45 10.99
C PRO A 165 -18.70 -12.56 9.99
N SER A 166 -20.03 -12.75 9.90
CA SER A 166 -20.91 -11.98 9.00
C SER A 166 -20.42 -11.90 7.54
N LYS A 167 -19.74 -12.93 7.04
CA LYS A 167 -19.09 -12.98 5.73
C LYS A 167 -19.97 -12.47 4.58
N THR A 168 -21.20 -12.99 4.49
CA THR A 168 -22.12 -12.63 3.40
C THR A 168 -22.45 -11.14 3.39
N HIS A 169 -22.75 -10.55 4.57
CA HIS A 169 -23.07 -9.14 4.67
C HIS A 169 -21.85 -8.26 4.40
N PHE A 170 -20.68 -8.66 4.90
CA PHE A 170 -19.43 -7.96 4.62
C PHE A 170 -19.11 -7.94 3.14
N LEU A 171 -19.18 -9.09 2.47
CA LEU A 171 -18.90 -9.19 1.03
C LEU A 171 -19.90 -8.39 0.21
N LYS A 172 -21.19 -8.39 0.59
CA LYS A 172 -22.21 -7.57 -0.06
C LYS A 172 -21.87 -6.09 0.06
N ALA A 173 -21.62 -5.60 1.28
CA ALA A 173 -21.28 -4.19 1.52
C ALA A 173 -19.99 -3.75 0.79
N LEU A 174 -18.99 -4.63 0.70
CA LEU A 174 -17.78 -4.37 -0.05
C LEU A 174 -18.04 -4.28 -1.55
N LYS A 175 -18.77 -5.24 -2.12
CA LYS A 175 -19.09 -5.29 -3.56
C LYS A 175 -20.01 -4.16 -4.01
N GLU A 176 -20.89 -3.67 -3.15
CA GLU A 176 -21.71 -2.47 -3.41
C GLU A 176 -20.85 -1.21 -3.60
N LYS A 177 -19.76 -1.08 -2.81
CA LYS A 177 -18.83 0.07 -2.90
C LYS A 177 -17.75 -0.13 -3.97
N HIS A 178 -17.36 -1.37 -4.23
CA HIS A 178 -16.27 -1.76 -5.13
C HIS A 178 -16.69 -2.91 -6.06
N PRO A 179 -17.60 -2.66 -7.01
CA PRO A 179 -18.03 -3.67 -7.98
C PRO A 179 -16.88 -4.16 -8.87
N GLU A 180 -15.81 -3.38 -9.00
CA GLU A 180 -14.61 -3.67 -9.78
C GLU A 180 -13.72 -4.78 -9.19
N ILE A 181 -13.93 -5.22 -7.94
CA ILE A 181 -13.20 -6.35 -7.37
C ILE A 181 -13.74 -7.64 -7.98
N ASN A 182 -12.95 -8.32 -8.79
CA ASN A 182 -13.36 -9.54 -9.50
C ASN A 182 -13.23 -10.79 -8.64
N THR A 183 -12.17 -10.85 -7.83
CA THR A 183 -11.85 -12.03 -7.01
C THR A 183 -11.59 -11.60 -5.57
N ILE A 184 -12.18 -12.33 -4.61
CA ILE A 184 -11.93 -12.16 -3.19
C ILE A 184 -11.50 -13.49 -2.61
N VAL A 185 -10.34 -13.51 -1.99
CA VAL A 185 -9.72 -14.68 -1.37
C VAL A 185 -9.58 -14.44 0.13
N GLN A 186 -9.93 -15.41 0.93
CA GLN A 186 -9.55 -15.49 2.33
C GLN A 186 -8.30 -16.37 2.44
N ASN A 187 -7.22 -15.81 2.94
CA ASN A 187 -6.02 -16.56 3.32
C ASN A 187 -6.01 -16.72 4.84
N VAL A 188 -6.01 -17.94 5.32
CA VAL A 188 -5.96 -18.21 6.76
C VAL A 188 -4.51 -18.39 7.16
N ASN A 189 -4.06 -17.53 8.08
CA ASN A 189 -2.74 -17.58 8.70
C ASN A 189 -2.93 -17.53 10.20
N SER A 190 -2.91 -18.70 10.83
CA SER A 190 -3.16 -18.88 12.27
C SER A 190 -1.89 -18.79 13.12
N TYR A 191 -0.71 -18.65 12.50
CA TYR A 191 0.61 -18.60 13.16
C TYR A 191 1.19 -17.20 13.19
#